data_413d9f86d3a915db1260f49e2d054f4b
#
_entry.id   413d9f86d3a915db1260f49e2d054f4b
#
_cell.length_a   1.000
_cell.length_b   1.000
_cell.length_c   1.000
_cell.angle_alpha   90.00
_cell.angle_beta   90.00
_cell.angle_gamma   90.00
#
_symmetry.space_group_name_H-M   'P 1'
#
loop_
_entity.id
_entity.type
_entity.pdbx_description
1 polymer ?
#
loop_
_entity_poly.entity_id
_entity_poly.type
_entity_poly.pdbx_seq_one_letter_code
_entity_poly.pdbx_strand_id
1 'polypeptide(L)'
;LGDVYKRQLYVLHQRCPNAVFSHDEAFYYHGLTDRGPFVHTLTIYSGYNAHRLTADGSCKVYTVKKELLDVGKIIVKDNDGNMIPMYDLERTICDLIRSRSSIEAQDFSSVLKTYVSRKDKDLNRLMEYAKLFRVDNVIRRYMGVLL
;
A
#
# COMPACT_ATOMS: atom_id res chain seq x y z
N LEU A 1 12.87 -5.41 -8.07
CA LEU A 1 12.00 -4.89 -9.13
C LEU A 1 12.83 -4.14 -10.15
N GLY A 2 12.41 -4.22 -11.41
CA GLY A 2 13.15 -3.63 -12.52
C GLY A 2 13.08 -2.10 -12.55
N ASP A 3 14.09 -1.52 -13.18
CA ASP A 3 14.18 -0.08 -13.33
C ASP A 3 13.05 0.51 -14.19
N VAL A 4 12.60 -0.24 -15.21
CA VAL A 4 11.48 0.18 -16.07
C VAL A 4 10.21 0.36 -15.24
N TYR A 5 9.93 -0.59 -14.34
CA TYR A 5 8.78 -0.51 -13.44
C TYR A 5 8.85 0.74 -12.55
N LYS A 6 10.00 0.97 -11.92
CA LYS A 6 10.18 2.14 -11.04
C LYS A 6 10.05 3.47 -11.81
N ARG A 7 10.54 3.52 -13.05
CA ARG A 7 10.35 4.71 -13.90
C ARG A 7 8.89 4.99 -14.17
N GLN A 8 8.10 3.95 -14.44
CA GLN A 8 6.65 4.11 -14.65
C GLN A 8 5.98 4.72 -13.41
N LEU A 9 6.34 4.25 -12.23
CA LEU A 9 5.83 4.81 -10.98
C LEU A 9 6.26 6.27 -10.81
N TYR A 10 7.49 6.61 -11.14
CA TYR A 10 7.97 7.98 -11.03
C TYR A 10 7.22 8.92 -11.96
N VAL A 11 6.98 8.52 -13.20
CA VAL A 11 6.20 9.32 -14.17
C VAL A 11 4.80 9.58 -13.62
N LEU A 12 4.17 8.55 -13.06
CA LEU A 12 2.84 8.69 -12.46
C LEU A 12 2.87 9.60 -11.23
N HIS A 13 3.90 9.50 -10.41
CA HIS A 13 4.10 10.36 -9.24
C HIS A 13 4.16 11.83 -9.63
N GLN A 14 4.82 12.16 -10.74
CA GLN A 14 4.90 13.55 -11.22
C GLN A 14 3.54 14.12 -11.57
N ARG A 15 2.59 13.28 -11.99
CA ARG A 15 1.21 13.70 -12.29
C ARG A 15 0.39 13.98 -11.04
N CYS A 16 0.76 13.37 -9.92
CA CYS A 16 0.06 13.55 -8.64
C CYS A 16 1.06 13.46 -7.47
N PRO A 17 1.82 14.53 -7.20
CA PRO A 17 2.89 14.50 -6.21
C PRO A 17 2.44 14.20 -4.78
N ASN A 18 1.17 14.44 -4.46
CA ASN A 18 0.65 14.24 -3.11
C ASN A 18 0.12 12.82 -2.86
N ALA A 19 0.05 11.98 -3.89
CA ALA A 19 -0.39 10.60 -3.73
C ALA A 19 0.77 9.72 -3.28
N VAL A 20 0.43 8.63 -2.56
CA VAL A 20 1.39 7.62 -2.11
C VAL A 20 0.96 6.28 -2.70
N PHE A 21 1.88 5.56 -3.33
CA PHE A 21 1.58 4.24 -3.86
C PHE A 21 1.23 3.28 -2.72
N SER A 22 0.18 2.51 -2.91
CA SER A 22 -0.43 1.69 -1.87
C SER A 22 -1.07 0.43 -2.46
N HIS A 23 -1.61 -0.41 -1.58
CA HIS A 23 -2.41 -1.59 -1.94
C HIS A 23 -1.68 -2.47 -2.95
N ASP A 24 -2.25 -2.76 -4.11
CA ASP A 24 -1.66 -3.71 -5.07
C ASP A 24 -0.22 -3.34 -5.48
N GLU A 25 0.06 -2.05 -5.67
CA GLU A 25 1.43 -1.60 -5.94
C GLU A 25 2.38 -1.94 -4.79
N ALA A 26 1.94 -1.66 -3.56
CA ALA A 26 2.76 -1.95 -2.38
C ALA A 26 2.87 -3.45 -2.12
N PHE A 27 1.81 -4.23 -2.35
CA PHE A 27 1.88 -5.68 -2.25
C PHE A 27 2.97 -6.24 -3.17
N TYR A 28 2.99 -5.76 -4.41
CA TYR A 28 3.98 -6.20 -5.39
C TYR A 28 5.39 -5.71 -5.03
N TYR A 29 5.52 -4.44 -4.69
CA TYR A 29 6.81 -3.87 -4.31
C TYR A 29 7.46 -4.62 -3.14
N HIS A 30 6.67 -4.95 -2.11
CA HIS A 30 7.16 -5.63 -0.91
C HIS A 30 7.28 -7.15 -1.07
N GLY A 31 6.96 -7.69 -2.24
CA GLY A 31 7.05 -9.13 -2.47
C GLY A 31 5.97 -9.94 -1.77
N LEU A 32 4.84 -9.33 -1.44
CA LEU A 32 3.70 -10.02 -0.84
C LEU A 32 2.85 -10.74 -1.89
N THR A 33 3.04 -10.41 -3.13
CA THR A 33 2.47 -11.09 -4.30
C THR A 33 3.52 -11.06 -5.42
N ASP A 34 3.48 -12.05 -6.29
CA ASP A 34 4.36 -12.11 -7.47
C ASP A 34 3.70 -11.54 -8.72
N ARG A 35 2.41 -11.18 -8.62
CA ARG A 35 1.64 -10.65 -9.74
C ARG A 35 1.65 -9.12 -9.72
N GLY A 36 2.21 -8.50 -10.76
CA GLY A 36 2.17 -7.06 -10.93
C GLY A 36 0.73 -6.56 -11.08
N PRO A 37 0.42 -5.36 -10.61
CA PRO A 37 -0.94 -4.82 -10.69
C PRO A 37 -1.29 -4.44 -12.13
N PHE A 38 -2.54 -4.73 -12.54
CA PHE A 38 -3.09 -4.25 -13.81
C PHE A 38 -3.36 -2.75 -13.79
N VAL A 39 -3.74 -2.25 -12.63
CA VAL A 39 -4.11 -0.86 -12.42
C VAL A 39 -3.23 -0.34 -11.29
N HIS A 40 -2.64 0.83 -11.49
CA HIS A 40 -1.83 1.46 -10.45
C HIS A 40 -2.71 1.87 -9.27
N THR A 41 -2.28 1.58 -8.07
CA THR A 41 -3.04 1.88 -6.85
C THR A 41 -2.30 2.91 -6.00
N LEU A 42 -3.02 3.97 -5.64
CA LEU A 42 -2.49 5.10 -4.88
C LEU A 42 -3.49 5.49 -3.80
N THR A 43 -2.97 6.15 -2.77
CA THR A 43 -3.79 6.74 -1.71
C THR A 43 -3.58 8.25 -1.70
N ILE A 44 -4.67 8.98 -1.57
CA ILE A 44 -4.69 10.44 -1.44
C ILE A 44 -5.47 10.81 -0.18
N TYR A 45 -5.37 12.07 0.26
CA TYR A 45 -6.22 12.53 1.34
C TYR A 45 -7.62 12.89 0.83
N SER A 46 -8.62 12.70 1.70
CA SER A 46 -10.01 13.03 1.39
C SER A 46 -10.13 14.52 1.03
N GLY A 47 -10.85 14.81 -0.06
CA GLY A 47 -11.00 16.18 -0.57
C GLY A 47 -10.03 16.55 -1.68
N TYR A 48 -8.99 15.75 -1.91
CA TYR A 48 -8.12 15.96 -3.07
C TYR A 48 -8.82 15.48 -4.35
N ASN A 49 -8.70 16.27 -5.42
CA ASN A 49 -9.33 15.90 -6.69
C ASN A 49 -8.41 14.94 -7.48
N ALA A 50 -8.84 13.69 -7.59
CA ALA A 50 -8.10 12.63 -8.26
C ALA A 50 -8.52 12.40 -9.72
N HIS A 51 -9.32 13.29 -10.30
CA HIS A 51 -9.90 13.06 -11.63
C HIS A 51 -8.83 12.76 -12.68
N ARG A 52 -7.70 13.46 -12.65
CA ARG A 52 -6.60 13.23 -13.59
C ARG A 52 -6.02 11.82 -13.52
N LEU A 53 -6.05 11.20 -12.33
CA LEU A 53 -5.51 9.86 -12.13
C LEU A 53 -6.49 8.78 -12.57
N THR A 54 -7.78 9.04 -12.43
CA THR A 54 -8.82 8.00 -12.63
C THR A 54 -9.50 8.07 -13.99
N ALA A 55 -9.33 9.18 -14.72
CA ALA A 55 -10.10 9.46 -15.93
C ALA A 55 -9.91 8.43 -17.04
N ASP A 56 -8.70 7.87 -17.18
CA ASP A 56 -8.39 6.89 -18.23
C ASP A 56 -8.44 5.44 -17.75
N GLY A 57 -8.82 5.21 -16.49
CA GLY A 57 -8.91 3.87 -15.91
C GLY A 57 -7.55 3.24 -15.56
N SER A 58 -6.44 3.97 -15.68
CA SER A 58 -5.11 3.43 -15.39
C SER A 58 -4.79 3.36 -13.90
N CYS A 59 -5.56 4.06 -13.07
CA CYS A 59 -5.31 4.17 -11.63
C CYS A 59 -6.58 3.92 -10.84
N LYS A 60 -6.42 3.21 -9.72
CA LYS A 60 -7.43 3.10 -8.66
C LYS A 60 -6.95 3.89 -7.46
N VAL A 61 -7.80 4.77 -6.93
CA VAL A 61 -7.44 5.69 -5.87
C VAL A 61 -8.22 5.38 -4.61
N TYR A 62 -7.50 5.26 -3.49
CA TYR A 62 -8.07 5.14 -2.15
C TYR A 62 -7.91 6.47 -1.43
N THR A 63 -8.75 6.72 -0.43
CA THR A 63 -8.71 7.96 0.33
C THR A 63 -8.52 7.70 1.81
N VAL A 64 -7.81 8.61 2.48
CA VAL A 64 -7.66 8.62 3.94
C VAL A 64 -7.79 10.05 4.44
N LYS A 65 -7.92 10.21 5.74
CA LYS A 65 -7.82 11.53 6.37
C LYS A 65 -6.42 12.09 6.12
N LYS A 66 -6.32 13.40 5.97
CA LYS A 66 -5.06 14.06 5.64
C LYS A 66 -3.94 13.74 6.64
N GLU A 67 -4.25 13.68 7.92
CA GLU A 67 -3.28 13.37 8.96
C GLU A 67 -2.78 11.92 8.94
N LEU A 68 -3.44 11.04 8.19
CA LEU A 68 -3.03 9.64 8.07
C LEU A 68 -2.28 9.35 6.77
N LEU A 69 -2.22 10.30 5.85
CA LEU A 69 -1.64 10.07 4.53
C LEU A 69 -0.15 9.68 4.61
N ASP A 70 0.61 10.34 5.48
CA ASP A 70 2.06 10.13 5.56
C ASP A 70 2.47 9.06 6.57
N VAL A 71 1.51 8.43 7.26
CA VAL A 71 1.82 7.35 8.22
C VAL A 71 2.38 6.16 7.46
N GLY A 72 3.62 5.78 7.76
CA GLY A 72 4.29 4.66 7.11
C GLY A 72 4.80 4.95 5.71
N LYS A 73 4.85 6.21 5.29
CA LYS A 73 5.40 6.56 3.97
C LYS A 73 6.91 6.41 3.96
N ILE A 74 7.41 5.72 2.95
CA ILE A 74 8.85 5.58 2.65
C ILE A 74 9.12 6.13 1.26
N ILE A 75 10.38 6.40 0.98
CA ILE A 75 10.82 6.86 -0.33
C ILE A 75 11.61 5.73 -0.98
N VAL A 76 11.11 5.28 -2.13
CA VAL A 76 11.78 4.32 -2.99
C VAL A 76 12.53 5.10 -4.06
N LYS A 77 13.75 4.71 -4.37
CA LYS A 77 14.53 5.38 -5.43
C LYS A 77 14.68 4.46 -6.63
N ASP A 78 14.56 5.04 -7.82
CA ASP A 78 14.94 4.36 -9.06
C ASP A 78 16.46 4.49 -9.29
N ASN A 79 16.97 3.95 -10.42
CA ASN A 79 18.39 3.98 -10.72
C ASN A 79 18.95 5.39 -10.96
N ASP A 80 18.09 6.34 -11.31
CA ASP A 80 18.47 7.73 -11.52
C ASP A 80 18.34 8.58 -10.25
N GLY A 81 18.00 7.97 -9.11
CA GLY A 81 17.83 8.66 -7.85
C GLY A 81 16.51 9.39 -7.70
N ASN A 82 15.56 9.21 -8.61
CA ASN A 82 14.23 9.78 -8.49
C ASN A 82 13.46 9.16 -7.32
N MET A 83 12.76 9.99 -6.58
CA MET A 83 12.08 9.58 -5.36
C MET A 83 10.62 9.24 -5.65
N ILE A 84 10.21 8.05 -5.17
CA ILE A 84 8.87 7.50 -5.37
C ILE A 84 8.26 7.24 -3.99
N PRO A 85 7.16 7.91 -3.62
CA PRO A 85 6.52 7.66 -2.32
C PRO A 85 5.74 6.34 -2.35
N MET A 86 6.00 5.50 -1.34
CA MET A 86 5.39 4.19 -1.19
C MET A 86 5.09 3.98 0.29
N TYR A 87 4.09 3.17 0.64
CA TYR A 87 3.91 2.79 2.03
C TYR A 87 4.83 1.63 2.40
N ASP A 88 5.26 1.62 3.66
CA ASP A 88 6.09 0.55 4.19
C ASP A 88 5.28 -0.75 4.34
N LEU A 89 5.97 -1.82 4.72
CA LEU A 89 5.37 -3.15 4.82
C LEU A 89 4.17 -3.17 5.78
N GLU A 90 4.32 -2.62 6.98
CA GLU A 90 3.28 -2.66 8.01
C GLU A 90 2.10 -1.75 7.68
N ARG A 91 2.34 -0.56 7.11
CA ARG A 91 1.24 0.27 6.62
C ARG A 91 0.45 -0.46 5.54
N THR A 92 1.16 -1.17 4.67
CA THR A 92 0.53 -1.94 3.58
C THR A 92 -0.40 -3.01 4.14
N ILE A 93 -0.03 -3.67 5.24
CA ILE A 93 -0.90 -4.65 5.89
C ILE A 93 -2.11 -3.97 6.54
N CYS A 94 -1.95 -2.81 7.14
CA CYS A 94 -3.09 -2.05 7.66
C CYS A 94 -4.08 -1.69 6.55
N ASP A 95 -3.58 -1.28 5.39
CA ASP A 95 -4.43 -0.97 4.23
C ASP A 95 -5.13 -2.21 3.69
N LEU A 96 -4.45 -3.37 3.67
CA LEU A 96 -5.06 -4.65 3.31
C LEU A 96 -6.28 -4.94 4.19
N ILE A 97 -6.12 -4.80 5.51
CA ILE A 97 -7.19 -5.05 6.47
C ILE A 97 -8.34 -4.04 6.33
N ARG A 98 -8.00 -2.76 6.17
CA ARG A 98 -9.00 -1.71 6.02
C ARG A 98 -9.85 -1.89 4.76
N SER A 99 -9.24 -2.37 3.70
CA SER A 99 -9.88 -2.52 2.39
C SER A 99 -10.31 -3.96 2.10
N ARG A 100 -10.39 -4.82 3.10
CA ARG A 100 -10.64 -6.25 2.92
C ARG A 100 -11.94 -6.56 2.16
N SER A 101 -12.94 -5.70 2.29
CA SER A 101 -14.22 -5.92 1.59
C SER A 101 -14.11 -5.68 0.08
N SER A 102 -13.09 -4.98 -0.39
CA SER A 102 -12.86 -4.69 -1.80
C SER A 102 -11.74 -5.52 -2.42
N ILE A 103 -11.18 -6.46 -1.67
CA ILE A 103 -10.08 -7.32 -2.11
C ILE A 103 -10.61 -8.75 -2.19
N GLU A 104 -10.29 -9.46 -3.27
CA GLU A 104 -10.68 -10.85 -3.43
C GLU A 104 -10.16 -11.69 -2.27
N ALA A 105 -11.00 -12.59 -1.73
CA ALA A 105 -10.67 -13.36 -0.53
C ALA A 105 -9.38 -14.17 -0.66
N GLN A 106 -9.13 -14.74 -1.84
CA GLN A 106 -7.91 -15.52 -2.08
C GLN A 106 -6.67 -14.64 -2.06
N ASP A 107 -6.73 -13.46 -2.68
CA ASP A 107 -5.63 -12.50 -2.69
C ASP A 107 -5.37 -11.97 -1.29
N PHE A 108 -6.43 -11.62 -0.56
CA PHE A 108 -6.33 -11.19 0.83
C PHE A 108 -5.60 -12.22 1.69
N SER A 109 -6.05 -13.47 1.62
CA SER A 109 -5.47 -14.57 2.40
C SER A 109 -3.99 -14.81 2.04
N SER A 110 -3.68 -14.81 0.75
CA SER A 110 -2.32 -15.04 0.26
C SER A 110 -1.36 -13.93 0.72
N VAL A 111 -1.75 -12.68 0.59
CA VAL A 111 -0.92 -11.53 1.01
C VAL A 111 -0.69 -11.58 2.53
N LEU A 112 -1.74 -11.80 3.31
CA LEU A 112 -1.64 -11.82 4.77
C LEU A 112 -0.77 -12.97 5.26
N LYS A 113 -0.91 -14.17 4.71
CA LYS A 113 -0.09 -15.33 5.05
C LYS A 113 1.38 -15.11 4.70
N THR A 114 1.64 -14.51 3.55
CA THR A 114 3.01 -14.19 3.14
C THR A 114 3.65 -13.21 4.12
N TYR A 115 2.92 -12.19 4.54
CA TYR A 115 3.42 -11.26 5.55
C TYR A 115 3.77 -11.98 6.86
N VAL A 116 2.86 -12.80 7.37
CA VAL A 116 3.04 -13.50 8.66
C VAL A 116 4.27 -14.41 8.63
N SER A 117 4.61 -14.97 7.47
CA SER A 117 5.78 -15.84 7.32
C SER A 117 7.11 -15.09 7.22
N ARG A 118 7.09 -13.77 7.06
CA ARG A 118 8.32 -13.00 6.86
C ARG A 118 9.07 -12.79 8.17
N LYS A 119 10.40 -12.84 8.07
CA LYS A 119 11.29 -12.59 9.21
C LYS A 119 11.47 -11.10 9.48
N ASP A 120 11.28 -10.26 8.47
CA ASP A 120 11.44 -8.81 8.58
C ASP A 120 10.17 -8.08 9.04
N LYS A 121 9.10 -8.82 9.36
CA LYS A 121 7.88 -8.21 9.88
C LYS A 121 8.14 -7.55 11.24
N ASP A 122 7.49 -6.41 11.45
CA ASP A 122 7.56 -5.66 12.70
C ASP A 122 6.15 -5.55 13.28
N LEU A 123 5.81 -6.50 14.17
CA LEU A 123 4.47 -6.58 14.75
C LEU A 123 4.17 -5.40 15.67
N ASN A 124 5.17 -4.83 16.33
CA ASN A 124 4.96 -3.63 17.15
C ASN A 124 4.57 -2.44 16.29
N ARG A 125 5.27 -2.22 15.18
CA ARG A 125 4.93 -1.16 14.23
C ARG A 125 3.56 -1.39 13.62
N LEU A 126 3.24 -2.63 13.27
CA LEU A 126 1.91 -2.98 12.74
C LEU A 126 0.81 -2.56 13.72
N MET A 127 0.97 -2.87 15.00
CA MET A 127 -0.02 -2.53 16.01
C MET A 127 -0.11 -1.03 16.28
N GLU A 128 1.00 -0.31 16.20
CA GLU A 128 0.99 1.16 16.29
C GLU A 128 0.16 1.77 15.16
N TYR A 129 0.40 1.34 13.92
CA TYR A 129 -0.38 1.82 12.78
C TYR A 129 -1.85 1.39 12.89
N ALA A 130 -2.08 0.15 13.30
CA ALA A 130 -3.44 -0.40 13.44
C ALA A 130 -4.31 0.44 14.38
N LYS A 131 -3.73 0.93 15.47
CA LYS A 131 -4.45 1.80 16.41
C LYS A 131 -4.84 3.12 15.75
N LEU A 132 -3.94 3.72 14.98
CA LEU A 132 -4.22 4.96 14.26
C LEU A 132 -5.37 4.79 13.27
N PHE A 133 -5.45 3.64 12.62
CA PHE A 133 -6.50 3.32 11.64
C PHE A 133 -7.71 2.63 12.26
N ARG A 134 -7.72 2.40 13.57
CA ARG A 134 -8.82 1.77 14.32
C ARG A 134 -9.13 0.35 13.83
N VAL A 135 -8.09 -0.39 13.43
CA VAL A 135 -8.21 -1.79 13.00
C VAL A 135 -7.42 -2.74 13.89
N ASP A 136 -6.96 -2.28 15.06
CA ASP A 136 -6.13 -3.08 15.95
C ASP A 136 -6.82 -4.35 16.43
N ASN A 137 -8.11 -4.30 16.76
CA ASN A 137 -8.86 -5.49 17.18
C ASN A 137 -8.99 -6.51 16.04
N VAL A 138 -9.21 -6.04 14.83
CA VAL A 138 -9.32 -6.92 13.64
C VAL A 138 -7.96 -7.59 13.36
N ILE A 139 -6.88 -6.83 13.42
CA ILE A 139 -5.53 -7.36 13.20
C ILE A 139 -5.17 -8.39 14.26
N ARG A 140 -5.49 -8.13 15.55
CA ARG A 140 -5.24 -9.09 16.62
C ARG A 140 -5.93 -10.42 16.36
N ARG A 141 -7.16 -10.41 15.86
CA ARG A 141 -7.89 -11.65 15.55
C ARG A 141 -7.19 -12.44 14.44
N TYR A 142 -6.77 -11.78 13.37
CA TYR A 142 -6.04 -12.46 12.29
C TYR A 142 -4.69 -13.00 12.78
N MET A 143 -3.94 -12.21 13.54
CA MET A 143 -2.64 -12.64 14.06
C MET A 143 -2.78 -13.78 15.05
N GLY A 144 -3.84 -13.78 15.86
CA GLY A 144 -4.11 -14.86 16.80
C GLY A 144 -4.39 -16.21 16.13
N VAL A 145 -4.89 -16.19 14.91
CA VAL A 145 -5.13 -17.41 14.12
C VAL A 145 -3.89 -17.85 13.35
N LEU A 146 -3.10 -16.92 12.84
CA LEU A 146 -2.02 -17.21 11.89
C LEU A 146 -0.63 -17.33 12.52
N LEU A 147 -0.42 -16.76 13.69
CA LEU A 147 0.88 -16.86 14.39
C LEU A 147 1.01 -18.09 15.25
#